data_3400b3586a027f157031def7b27046c4
#
_entry.id   3400b3586a027f157031def7b27046c4
#
_cell.length_a   1.000
_cell.length_b   1.000
_cell.length_c   1.000
_cell.angle_alpha   90.00
_cell.angle_beta   90.00
_cell.angle_gamma   90.00
#
_symmetry.space_group_name_H-M   'P 1'
#
loop_
_entity.id
_entity.type
_entity.pdbx_description
1 polymer ?
#
loop_
_entity_poly.entity_id
_entity_poly.type
_entity_poly.pdbx_seq_one_letter_code
_entity_poly.pdbx_strand_id
1 'polypeptide(L)'
;MIGHKLLVSSFKSLVKAGRVAHGYLFFGPEGAGKKLFALSLANFLENDDFNYDEVSARVFNDAVLIRPNANKTIGIDAVREIRNFLYQRPNVSLRRTVIIDETEFLTTEAQNALLKITEEPPASSLLVLIARDPEVLIPTLASRLQKIYFSSLRTREMKVSPLAEKFLKVSGAERQELIKKIVEPEDFDFLAFLDAVILAMANQNKMDYSLWHRVLELRKNMSNFPL
;
A
#
# COMPACT_ATOMS: atom_id res chain seq x y z
N MET A 1 -3.16 1.72 -16.55
CA MET A 1 -3.37 2.19 -15.16
C MET A 1 -3.02 3.67 -15.08
N ILE A 2 -3.99 4.52 -14.71
CA ILE A 2 -3.79 5.97 -14.58
C ILE A 2 -3.23 6.27 -13.18
N GLY A 3 -2.17 7.07 -13.11
CA GLY A 3 -1.72 7.69 -11.85
C GLY A 3 -0.58 7.04 -11.05
N HIS A 4 -0.11 5.82 -11.33
CA HIS A 4 1.02 5.19 -10.61
C HIS A 4 2.21 4.85 -11.50
N LYS A 5 2.52 5.68 -12.50
CA LYS A 5 3.56 5.40 -13.51
C LYS A 5 4.93 5.09 -12.88
N LEU A 6 5.32 5.84 -11.84
CA LEU A 6 6.60 5.62 -11.14
C LEU A 6 6.62 4.28 -10.39
N LEU A 7 5.53 3.92 -9.68
CA LEU A 7 5.44 2.63 -9.02
C LEU A 7 5.46 1.48 -10.03
N VAL A 8 4.72 1.61 -11.14
CA VAL A 8 4.73 0.62 -12.22
C VAL A 8 6.13 0.41 -12.77
N SER A 9 6.88 1.49 -13.09
CA SER A 9 8.25 1.39 -13.60
C SER A 9 9.20 0.76 -12.58
N SER A 10 9.08 1.14 -11.30
CA SER A 10 9.87 0.57 -10.20
C SER A 10 9.61 -0.92 -10.04
N PHE A 11 8.34 -1.36 -10.00
CA PHE A 11 8.02 -2.77 -9.85
C PHE A 11 8.44 -3.59 -11.08
N LYS A 12 8.28 -3.07 -12.30
CA LYS A 12 8.81 -3.71 -13.50
C LYS A 12 10.33 -3.93 -13.41
N SER A 13 11.06 -2.94 -12.91
CA SER A 13 12.52 -3.04 -12.71
C SER A 13 12.87 -4.06 -11.62
N LEU A 14 12.12 -4.09 -10.49
CA LEU A 14 12.32 -5.06 -9.41
C LEU A 14 12.07 -6.50 -9.89
N VAL A 15 11.00 -6.72 -10.66
CA VAL A 15 10.68 -8.04 -11.22
C VAL A 15 11.79 -8.50 -12.18
N LYS A 16 12.21 -7.65 -13.11
CA LYS A 16 13.28 -7.96 -14.06
C LYS A 16 14.63 -8.26 -13.37
N ALA A 17 14.90 -7.59 -12.25
CA ALA A 17 16.10 -7.81 -11.45
C ALA A 17 15.99 -9.00 -10.46
N GLY A 18 14.84 -9.67 -10.38
CA GLY A 18 14.60 -10.74 -9.41
C GLY A 18 14.58 -10.28 -7.95
N ARG A 19 14.37 -8.97 -7.70
CA ARG A 19 14.50 -8.32 -6.39
C ARG A 19 13.16 -7.96 -5.75
N VAL A 20 12.06 -8.57 -6.19
CA VAL A 20 10.75 -8.40 -5.57
C VAL A 20 10.80 -8.99 -4.16
N ALA A 21 10.36 -8.24 -3.15
CA ALA A 21 10.27 -8.75 -1.79
C ALA A 21 9.20 -9.85 -1.68
N HIS A 22 9.27 -10.64 -0.62
CA HIS A 22 8.29 -11.70 -0.35
C HIS A 22 6.94 -11.16 0.13
N GLY A 23 6.90 -9.94 0.70
CA GLY A 23 5.68 -9.36 1.25
C GLY A 23 5.62 -7.85 1.13
N TYR A 24 4.45 -7.34 0.75
CA TYR A 24 4.14 -5.93 0.67
C TYR A 24 2.87 -5.59 1.44
N LEU A 25 2.85 -4.41 2.03
CA LEU A 25 1.65 -3.77 2.55
C LEU A 25 1.36 -2.53 1.69
N PHE A 26 0.32 -2.61 0.86
CA PHE A 26 -0.19 -1.48 0.10
C PHE A 26 -1.24 -0.76 0.93
N PHE A 27 -0.96 0.47 1.31
CA PHE A 27 -1.86 1.22 2.18
C PHE A 27 -2.14 2.63 1.66
N GLY A 28 -3.22 3.25 2.15
CA GLY A 28 -3.66 4.58 1.73
C GLY A 28 -5.17 4.64 1.53
N PRO A 29 -5.71 5.80 1.12
CA PRO A 29 -7.15 6.04 1.03
C PRO A 29 -7.86 5.04 0.11
N GLU A 30 -9.15 4.89 0.34
CA GLU A 30 -10.02 4.12 -0.54
C GLU A 30 -10.02 4.73 -1.96
N GLY A 31 -10.21 3.91 -2.97
CA GLY A 31 -10.17 4.38 -4.37
C GLY A 31 -8.76 4.74 -4.89
N ALA A 32 -7.70 4.66 -4.07
CA ALA A 32 -6.33 4.95 -4.50
C ALA A 32 -5.75 3.96 -5.52
N GLY A 33 -6.47 2.90 -5.88
CA GLY A 33 -6.06 1.92 -6.90
C GLY A 33 -5.11 0.83 -6.38
N LYS A 34 -5.02 0.62 -5.04
CA LYS A 34 -4.18 -0.41 -4.42
C LYS A 34 -4.46 -1.81 -4.96
N LYS A 35 -5.74 -2.20 -4.97
CA LYS A 35 -6.19 -3.51 -5.46
C LYS A 35 -5.90 -3.68 -6.95
N LEU A 36 -6.25 -2.68 -7.76
CA LEU A 36 -5.96 -2.72 -9.19
C LEU A 36 -4.46 -2.84 -9.46
N PHE A 37 -3.62 -2.17 -8.67
CA PHE A 37 -2.17 -2.28 -8.79
C PHE A 37 -1.68 -3.69 -8.41
N ALA A 38 -2.18 -4.27 -7.32
CA ALA A 38 -1.82 -5.63 -6.90
C ALA A 38 -2.20 -6.67 -7.96
N LEU A 39 -3.41 -6.58 -8.52
CA LEU A 39 -3.87 -7.44 -9.62
C LEU A 39 -3.05 -7.23 -10.90
N SER A 40 -2.70 -5.99 -11.23
CA SER A 40 -1.82 -5.70 -12.38
C SER A 40 -0.40 -6.23 -12.18
N LEU A 41 0.11 -6.21 -10.95
CA LEU A 41 1.40 -6.83 -10.63
C LEU A 41 1.33 -8.35 -10.80
N ALA A 42 0.27 -9.00 -10.32
CA ALA A 42 0.06 -10.43 -10.52
C ALA A 42 -0.04 -10.77 -12.02
N ASN A 43 -0.78 -9.98 -12.80
CA ASN A 43 -0.86 -10.15 -14.26
C ASN A 43 0.52 -9.96 -14.93
N PHE A 44 1.32 -9.02 -14.46
CA PHE A 44 2.66 -8.81 -14.97
C PHE A 44 3.59 -9.99 -14.69
N LEU A 45 3.49 -10.59 -13.51
CA LEU A 45 4.27 -11.77 -13.15
C LEU A 45 3.89 -13.02 -13.97
N GLU A 46 2.64 -13.11 -14.42
CA GLU A 46 2.10 -14.26 -15.15
C GLU A 46 2.16 -14.08 -16.67
N ASN A 47 1.93 -12.85 -17.18
CA ASN A 47 1.71 -12.58 -18.60
C ASN A 47 2.60 -11.45 -19.16
N ASP A 48 3.53 -10.90 -18.37
CA ASP A 48 4.39 -9.74 -18.71
C ASP A 48 3.60 -8.46 -19.09
N ASP A 49 2.31 -8.38 -18.68
CA ASP A 49 1.44 -7.25 -18.92
C ASP A 49 1.01 -6.60 -17.59
N PHE A 50 1.39 -5.35 -17.36
CA PHE A 50 1.04 -4.60 -16.13
C PHE A 50 -0.34 -3.95 -16.21
N ASN A 51 -1.19 -4.33 -17.15
CA ASN A 51 -2.57 -3.89 -17.24
C ASN A 51 -3.49 -5.04 -16.84
N TYR A 52 -4.29 -4.82 -15.81
CA TYR A 52 -5.36 -5.72 -15.42
C TYR A 52 -6.69 -5.04 -15.71
N ASP A 53 -7.55 -5.72 -16.44
CA ASP A 53 -8.92 -5.29 -16.69
C ASP A 53 -9.86 -6.14 -15.85
N GLU A 54 -10.52 -5.54 -14.85
CA GLU A 54 -11.49 -6.23 -14.01
C GLU A 54 -12.70 -6.76 -14.79
N VAL A 55 -13.01 -6.16 -15.94
CA VAL A 55 -14.13 -6.57 -16.81
C VAL A 55 -13.82 -7.89 -17.50
N SER A 56 -12.55 -8.12 -17.84
CA SER A 56 -12.11 -9.35 -18.51
C SER A 56 -12.00 -10.55 -17.57
N ALA A 57 -12.17 -10.36 -16.25
CA ALA A 57 -12.16 -11.38 -15.19
C ALA A 57 -11.18 -12.55 -15.46
N ARG A 58 -9.91 -12.24 -15.75
CA ARG A 58 -8.92 -13.28 -15.98
C ARG A 58 -8.74 -14.12 -14.74
N VAL A 59 -8.89 -15.42 -14.88
CA VAL A 59 -8.53 -16.39 -13.85
C VAL A 59 -7.02 -16.52 -13.86
N PHE A 60 -6.38 -16.20 -12.74
CA PHE A 60 -4.95 -16.42 -12.58
C PHE A 60 -4.65 -17.88 -12.28
N ASN A 61 -3.54 -18.41 -12.83
CA ASN A 61 -3.03 -19.74 -12.50
C ASN A 61 -2.23 -19.73 -11.18
N ASP A 62 -1.48 -18.65 -10.97
CA ASP A 62 -0.52 -18.52 -9.89
C ASP A 62 -0.80 -17.33 -8.97
N ALA A 63 -1.98 -16.71 -9.07
CA ALA A 63 -2.40 -15.65 -8.16
C ALA A 63 -3.81 -15.90 -7.63
N VAL A 64 -4.05 -15.52 -6.38
CA VAL A 64 -5.35 -15.59 -5.72
C VAL A 64 -5.64 -14.30 -4.97
N LEU A 65 -6.89 -13.82 -5.09
CA LEU A 65 -7.42 -12.69 -4.34
C LEU A 65 -8.31 -13.19 -3.21
N ILE A 66 -7.91 -12.92 -1.98
CA ILE A 66 -8.66 -13.21 -0.76
C ILE A 66 -9.44 -11.97 -0.36
N ARG A 67 -10.71 -12.13 -0.05
CA ARG A 67 -11.63 -11.09 0.42
C ARG A 67 -12.31 -11.55 1.70
N PRO A 68 -12.84 -10.61 2.50
CA PRO A 68 -13.69 -10.95 3.62
C PRO A 68 -14.87 -11.83 3.18
N ASN A 69 -15.26 -12.76 4.04
CA ASN A 69 -16.46 -13.58 3.85
C ASN A 69 -17.75 -12.75 4.07
N ALA A 70 -18.91 -13.40 3.97
CA ALA A 70 -20.22 -12.77 4.20
C ALA A 70 -20.34 -12.10 5.58
N ASN A 71 -19.62 -12.60 6.58
CA ASN A 71 -19.59 -12.04 7.95
C ASN A 71 -18.54 -10.91 8.10
N LYS A 72 -17.96 -10.42 6.98
CA LYS A 72 -16.91 -9.42 6.98
C LYS A 72 -15.69 -9.83 7.82
N THR A 73 -15.25 -11.08 7.71
CA THR A 73 -14.06 -11.59 8.40
C THR A 73 -13.16 -12.38 7.46
N ILE A 74 -11.85 -12.35 7.73
CA ILE A 74 -10.84 -13.22 7.14
C ILE A 74 -10.24 -14.01 8.31
N GLY A 75 -10.68 -15.25 8.47
CA GLY A 75 -10.29 -16.10 9.60
C GLY A 75 -9.03 -16.93 9.32
N ILE A 76 -8.65 -17.71 10.33
CA ILE A 76 -7.47 -18.58 10.29
C ILE A 76 -7.54 -19.64 9.18
N ASP A 77 -8.73 -20.11 8.81
CA ASP A 77 -8.90 -21.14 7.77
C ASP A 77 -8.53 -20.57 6.39
N ALA A 78 -8.86 -19.29 6.10
CA ALA A 78 -8.40 -18.62 4.91
C ALA A 78 -6.85 -18.55 4.87
N VAL A 79 -6.19 -18.33 6.02
CA VAL A 79 -4.72 -18.31 6.10
C VAL A 79 -4.11 -19.69 5.89
N ARG A 80 -4.78 -20.75 6.30
CA ARG A 80 -4.35 -22.13 6.01
C ARG A 80 -4.39 -22.42 4.50
N GLU A 81 -5.44 -21.98 3.80
CA GLU A 81 -5.54 -22.08 2.34
C GLU A 81 -4.46 -21.24 1.65
N ILE A 82 -4.23 -20.01 2.11
CA ILE A 82 -3.14 -19.14 1.65
C ILE A 82 -1.79 -19.86 1.76
N ARG A 83 -1.52 -20.45 2.93
CA ARG A 83 -0.29 -21.19 3.16
C ARG A 83 -0.15 -22.35 2.17
N ASN A 84 -1.17 -23.18 2.06
CA ASN A 84 -1.14 -24.32 1.13
C ASN A 84 -0.89 -23.88 -0.31
N PHE A 85 -1.48 -22.76 -0.74
CA PHE A 85 -1.29 -22.20 -2.06
C PHE A 85 0.15 -21.67 -2.26
N LEU A 86 0.69 -20.91 -1.32
CA LEU A 86 2.03 -20.30 -1.44
C LEU A 86 3.17 -21.32 -1.42
N TYR A 87 2.96 -22.47 -0.76
CA TYR A 87 3.98 -23.55 -0.70
C TYR A 87 4.01 -24.43 -1.95
N GLN A 88 3.05 -24.28 -2.86
CA GLN A 88 3.10 -24.97 -4.16
C GLN A 88 4.06 -24.26 -5.11
N ARG A 89 4.63 -25.01 -6.04
CA ARG A 89 5.42 -24.41 -7.12
C ARG A 89 4.51 -23.63 -8.07
N PRO A 90 4.95 -22.46 -8.57
CA PRO A 90 4.20 -21.75 -9.61
C PRO A 90 4.11 -22.62 -10.90
N ASN A 91 3.02 -22.47 -11.64
CA ASN A 91 2.80 -23.20 -12.89
C ASN A 91 3.32 -22.41 -14.10
N VAL A 92 3.03 -21.12 -14.16
CA VAL A 92 3.30 -20.23 -15.30
C VAL A 92 4.13 -19.03 -14.87
N SER A 93 3.81 -18.47 -13.69
CA SER A 93 4.44 -17.27 -13.15
C SER A 93 5.80 -17.57 -12.52
N LEU A 94 6.59 -16.52 -12.28
CA LEU A 94 7.80 -16.60 -11.46
C LEU A 94 7.48 -16.81 -9.96
N ARG A 95 6.26 -16.48 -9.52
CA ARG A 95 5.86 -16.52 -8.10
C ARG A 95 4.40 -16.88 -7.93
N ARG A 96 4.10 -17.64 -6.88
CA ARG A 96 2.76 -17.75 -6.31
C ARG A 96 2.42 -16.44 -5.59
N THR A 97 1.35 -15.79 -6.02
CA THR A 97 0.95 -14.47 -5.49
C THR A 97 -0.36 -14.58 -4.73
N VAL A 98 -0.37 -14.14 -3.48
CA VAL A 98 -1.60 -13.97 -2.71
C VAL A 98 -1.82 -12.50 -2.45
N ILE A 99 -3.02 -12.02 -2.78
CA ILE A 99 -3.48 -10.67 -2.52
C ILE A 99 -4.59 -10.77 -1.47
N ILE A 100 -4.40 -10.15 -0.32
CA ILE A 100 -5.44 -10.04 0.72
C ILE A 100 -5.98 -8.62 0.67
N ASP A 101 -7.21 -8.48 0.20
CA ASP A 101 -7.92 -7.19 0.16
C ASP A 101 -8.61 -6.94 1.50
N GLU A 102 -8.76 -5.67 1.87
CA GLU A 102 -9.45 -5.26 3.09
C GLU A 102 -8.91 -5.98 4.35
N THR A 103 -7.61 -5.87 4.58
CA THR A 103 -6.92 -6.55 5.70
C THR A 103 -7.39 -6.10 7.08
N GLU A 104 -8.18 -5.04 7.17
CA GLU A 104 -8.92 -4.61 8.36
C GLU A 104 -9.83 -5.71 8.93
N PHE A 105 -10.25 -6.65 8.09
CA PHE A 105 -11.12 -7.77 8.46
C PHE A 105 -10.36 -9.06 8.81
N LEU A 106 -9.02 -9.03 8.85
CA LEU A 106 -8.23 -10.14 9.39
C LEU A 106 -8.45 -10.27 10.90
N THR A 107 -8.87 -11.46 11.34
CA THR A 107 -8.92 -11.74 12.79
C THR A 107 -7.50 -11.75 13.38
N THR A 108 -7.37 -11.53 14.68
CA THR A 108 -6.08 -11.57 15.36
C THR A 108 -5.38 -12.91 15.17
N GLU A 109 -6.11 -14.01 15.20
CA GLU A 109 -5.61 -15.38 14.96
C GLU A 109 -5.08 -15.52 13.53
N ALA A 110 -5.79 -14.95 12.55
CA ALA A 110 -5.37 -14.94 11.15
C ALA A 110 -4.07 -14.14 10.97
N GLN A 111 -3.97 -12.95 11.59
CA GLN A 111 -2.75 -12.15 11.55
C GLN A 111 -1.56 -12.89 12.18
N ASN A 112 -1.77 -13.55 13.32
CA ASN A 112 -0.74 -14.38 13.97
C ASN A 112 -0.33 -15.59 13.11
N ALA A 113 -1.27 -16.21 12.40
CA ALA A 113 -0.96 -17.29 11.48
C ALA A 113 -0.13 -16.82 10.27
N LEU A 114 -0.34 -15.58 9.78
CA LEU A 114 0.45 -14.97 8.71
C LEU A 114 1.91 -14.73 9.12
N LEU A 115 2.21 -14.55 10.42
CA LEU A 115 3.59 -14.38 10.88
C LEU A 115 4.49 -15.52 10.43
N LYS A 116 4.03 -16.76 10.52
CA LYS A 116 4.83 -17.94 10.10
C LYS A 116 5.18 -17.91 8.62
N ILE A 117 4.28 -17.39 7.77
CA ILE A 117 4.50 -17.26 6.31
C ILE A 117 5.48 -16.12 6.02
N THR A 118 5.42 -15.04 6.80
CA THR A 118 6.28 -13.85 6.60
C THR A 118 7.66 -14.00 7.24
N GLU A 119 7.82 -14.88 8.23
CA GLU A 119 9.11 -15.22 8.86
C GLU A 119 9.94 -16.15 7.97
N GLU A 120 9.30 -17.19 7.42
CA GLU A 120 9.92 -18.18 6.56
C GLU A 120 9.17 -18.29 5.23
N PRO A 121 9.24 -17.24 4.38
CA PRO A 121 8.48 -17.20 3.14
C PRO A 121 9.04 -18.24 2.15
N PRO A 122 8.17 -18.98 1.43
CA PRO A 122 8.62 -19.80 0.30
C PRO A 122 9.36 -18.94 -0.73
N ALA A 123 10.43 -19.45 -1.30
CA ALA A 123 11.30 -18.69 -2.23
C ALA A 123 10.55 -18.09 -3.42
N SER A 124 9.50 -18.78 -3.89
CA SER A 124 8.65 -18.35 -5.01
C SER A 124 7.33 -17.73 -4.56
N SER A 125 7.23 -17.21 -3.35
CA SER A 125 6.01 -16.59 -2.84
C SER A 125 6.02 -15.07 -2.95
N LEU A 126 4.83 -14.48 -3.09
CA LEU A 126 4.57 -13.06 -2.97
C LEU A 126 3.26 -12.86 -2.22
N LEU A 127 3.31 -12.18 -1.09
CA LEU A 127 2.16 -11.82 -0.27
C LEU A 127 1.92 -10.31 -0.36
N VAL A 128 0.74 -9.89 -0.79
CA VAL A 128 0.35 -8.49 -0.86
C VAL A 128 -0.87 -8.27 0.04
N LEU A 129 -0.71 -7.47 1.06
CA LEU A 129 -1.78 -7.03 1.95
C LEU A 129 -2.23 -5.64 1.55
N ILE A 130 -3.56 -5.41 1.53
CA ILE A 130 -4.15 -4.12 1.16
C ILE A 130 -4.94 -3.58 2.34
N ALA A 131 -4.55 -2.41 2.83
CA ALA A 131 -5.17 -1.74 3.96
C ALA A 131 -5.48 -0.27 3.65
N ARG A 132 -6.34 0.34 4.46
CA ARG A 132 -6.49 1.81 4.49
C ARG A 132 -5.37 2.43 5.33
N ASP A 133 -5.03 1.78 6.43
CA ASP A 133 -4.05 2.22 7.41
C ASP A 133 -3.13 1.03 7.78
N PRO A 134 -1.81 1.22 7.88
CA PRO A 134 -0.89 0.15 8.31
C PRO A 134 -1.11 -0.31 9.75
N GLU A 135 -1.77 0.50 10.60
CA GLU A 135 -2.03 0.19 12.01
C GLU A 135 -3.12 -0.86 12.25
N VAL A 136 -3.89 -1.21 11.21
CA VAL A 136 -4.86 -2.31 11.30
C VAL A 136 -4.20 -3.67 11.46
N LEU A 137 -2.90 -3.75 11.13
CA LEU A 137 -2.10 -4.96 11.33
C LEU A 137 -1.33 -4.89 12.66
N ILE A 138 -1.16 -6.06 13.28
CA ILE A 138 -0.27 -6.16 14.44
C ILE A 138 1.16 -5.73 14.07
N PRO A 139 1.87 -5.00 14.95
CA PRO A 139 3.19 -4.43 14.63
C PRO A 139 4.19 -5.48 14.15
N THR A 140 4.13 -6.68 14.71
CA THR A 140 5.00 -7.81 14.34
C THR A 140 4.80 -8.27 12.89
N LEU A 141 3.58 -8.24 12.36
CA LEU A 141 3.30 -8.54 10.95
C LEU A 141 3.69 -7.36 10.05
N ALA A 142 3.29 -6.16 10.43
CA ALA A 142 3.56 -4.95 9.65
C ALA A 142 5.06 -4.66 9.47
N SER A 143 5.91 -5.05 10.44
CA SER A 143 7.37 -4.85 10.38
C SER A 143 8.08 -5.75 9.38
N ARG A 144 7.46 -6.87 8.96
CA ARG A 144 8.00 -7.84 8.00
C ARG A 144 7.62 -7.55 6.56
N LEU A 145 6.77 -6.54 6.34
CA LEU A 145 6.26 -6.18 5.02
C LEU A 145 6.90 -4.88 4.51
N GLN A 146 7.19 -4.83 3.22
CA GLN A 146 7.56 -3.59 2.56
C GLN A 146 6.33 -2.70 2.41
N LYS A 147 6.33 -1.54 3.06
CA LYS A 147 5.20 -0.62 3.08
C LYS A 147 5.23 0.28 1.86
N ILE A 148 4.15 0.29 1.08
CA ILE A 148 3.97 1.14 -0.10
C ILE A 148 2.72 1.98 0.07
N TYR A 149 2.89 3.30 0.13
CA TYR A 149 1.78 4.23 0.22
C TYR A 149 1.19 4.54 -1.16
N PHE A 150 -0.13 4.47 -1.25
CA PHE A 150 -0.91 4.85 -2.42
C PHE A 150 -1.65 6.15 -2.13
N SER A 151 -1.23 7.24 -2.77
CA SER A 151 -1.92 8.53 -2.68
C SER A 151 -3.23 8.53 -3.47
N SER A 152 -4.14 9.46 -3.12
CA SER A 152 -5.36 9.67 -3.89
C SER A 152 -5.06 10.19 -5.31
N LEU A 153 -6.03 10.05 -6.24
CA LEU A 153 -5.87 10.53 -7.62
C LEU A 153 -5.59 12.05 -7.70
N ARG A 154 -6.16 12.84 -6.80
CA ARG A 154 -5.91 14.29 -6.72
C ARG A 154 -4.44 14.62 -6.49
N THR A 155 -3.76 13.82 -5.66
CA THR A 155 -2.34 14.01 -5.33
C THR A 155 -1.40 13.54 -6.45
N ARG A 156 -1.88 12.74 -7.40
CA ARG A 156 -1.05 12.13 -8.47
C ARG A 156 -0.66 13.10 -9.58
N GLU A 157 -1.41 14.16 -9.78
CA GLU A 157 -1.08 15.24 -10.72
C GLU A 157 -0.16 16.28 -10.08
N MET A 158 -0.04 16.27 -8.75
CA MET A 158 0.89 17.14 -8.06
C MET A 158 2.32 16.54 -8.17
N LYS A 159 3.20 17.24 -8.86
CA LYS A 159 4.66 17.13 -8.63
C LYS A 159 4.86 17.25 -7.12
N VAL A 160 5.80 16.50 -6.53
CA VAL A 160 6.15 16.68 -5.11
C VAL A 160 6.25 18.18 -4.88
N SER A 161 5.34 18.73 -4.10
CA SER A 161 5.23 20.18 -3.97
C SER A 161 6.52 20.68 -3.35
N PRO A 162 7.23 21.64 -3.96
CA PRO A 162 8.42 22.25 -3.35
C PRO A 162 8.14 22.74 -1.92
N LEU A 163 6.89 23.09 -1.66
CA LEU A 163 6.37 23.48 -0.35
C LEU A 163 6.34 22.33 0.64
N ALA A 164 5.92 21.12 0.22
CA ALA A 164 5.92 19.92 1.04
C ALA A 164 7.35 19.47 1.37
N GLU A 165 8.28 19.53 0.41
CA GLU A 165 9.69 19.26 0.68
C GLU A 165 10.30 20.28 1.66
N LYS A 166 10.00 21.57 1.49
CA LYS A 166 10.45 22.63 2.40
C LYS A 166 9.89 22.39 3.80
N PHE A 167 8.61 22.02 3.92
CA PHE A 167 7.97 21.69 5.20
C PHE A 167 8.66 20.56 5.95
N LEU A 168 9.14 19.55 5.24
CA LEU A 168 9.87 18.43 5.84
C LEU A 168 11.30 18.77 6.25
N LYS A 169 11.94 19.75 5.58
CA LYS A 169 13.32 20.15 5.86
C LYS A 169 13.44 21.15 7.02
N VAL A 170 12.41 21.94 7.29
CA VAL A 170 12.41 22.92 8.37
C VAL A 170 11.93 22.33 9.69
N SER A 171 12.35 22.89 10.83
CA SER A 171 11.99 22.42 12.16
C SER A 171 11.57 23.57 13.08
N GLY A 172 10.88 23.23 14.17
CA GLY A 172 10.56 24.18 15.24
C GLY A 172 9.80 25.43 14.79
N ALA A 173 10.33 26.61 15.11
CA ALA A 173 9.70 27.91 14.85
C ALA A 173 9.54 28.21 13.36
N GLU A 174 10.50 27.79 12.52
CA GLU A 174 10.41 27.97 11.07
C GLU A 174 9.25 27.21 10.44
N ARG A 175 8.94 26.02 10.98
CA ARG A 175 7.79 25.22 10.53
C ARG A 175 6.48 25.89 10.90
N GLN A 176 6.38 26.49 12.10
CA GLN A 176 5.19 27.22 12.53
C GLN A 176 4.95 28.47 11.66
N GLU A 177 6.00 29.20 11.32
CA GLU A 177 5.90 30.36 10.43
C GLU A 177 5.50 29.97 9.00
N LEU A 178 6.04 28.83 8.52
CA LEU A 178 5.66 28.28 7.22
C LEU A 178 4.18 27.89 7.20
N ILE A 179 3.67 27.25 8.26
CA ILE A 179 2.25 26.87 8.38
C ILE A 179 1.37 28.11 8.36
N LYS A 180 1.72 29.17 9.09
CA LYS A 180 0.95 30.44 9.09
C LYS A 180 0.82 30.99 7.67
N LYS A 181 1.93 31.08 6.93
CA LYS A 181 1.94 31.59 5.54
C LYS A 181 1.17 30.70 4.56
N ILE A 182 1.06 29.40 4.84
CA ILE A 182 0.33 28.44 4.00
C ILE A 182 -1.17 28.54 4.22
N VAL A 183 -1.61 28.82 5.46
CA VAL A 183 -3.02 28.83 5.85
C VAL A 183 -3.68 30.22 5.64
N GLU A 184 -2.90 31.29 5.43
CA GLU A 184 -3.41 32.64 5.19
C GLU A 184 -4.33 32.80 3.95
N PRO A 185 -4.11 32.12 2.78
CA PRO A 185 -5.07 32.20 1.67
C PRO A 185 -6.34 31.41 1.95
N GLU A 186 -7.52 32.05 1.82
CA GLU A 186 -8.83 31.39 2.00
C GLU A 186 -9.07 30.17 1.06
N ASP A 187 -8.40 30.12 -0.07
CA ASP A 187 -8.52 29.05 -1.09
C ASP A 187 -7.45 27.94 -0.96
N PHE A 188 -6.73 27.86 0.17
CA PHE A 188 -5.66 26.85 0.30
C PHE A 188 -6.22 25.45 0.52
N ASP A 189 -5.98 24.54 -0.44
CA ASP A 189 -6.35 23.13 -0.31
C ASP A 189 -5.39 22.40 0.65
N PHE A 190 -5.73 22.44 1.94
CA PHE A 190 -4.95 21.84 3.01
C PHE A 190 -4.90 20.32 2.91
N LEU A 191 -5.95 19.67 2.39
CA LEU A 191 -5.96 18.22 2.18
C LEU A 191 -4.96 17.82 1.08
N ALA A 192 -4.93 18.56 -0.03
CA ALA A 192 -3.95 18.35 -1.08
C ALA A 192 -2.51 18.57 -0.60
N PHE A 193 -2.30 19.57 0.28
CA PHE A 193 -1.00 19.81 0.91
C PHE A 193 -0.58 18.66 1.83
N LEU A 194 -1.46 18.14 2.69
CA LEU A 194 -1.18 16.97 3.54
C LEU A 194 -0.85 15.75 2.69
N ASP A 195 -1.59 15.51 1.62
CA ASP A 195 -1.30 14.42 0.68
C ASP A 195 0.08 14.57 0.02
N ALA A 196 0.47 15.80 -0.35
CA ALA A 196 1.80 16.08 -0.89
C ALA A 196 2.91 15.86 0.14
N VAL A 197 2.69 16.23 1.41
CA VAL A 197 3.61 15.95 2.53
C VAL A 197 3.76 14.44 2.76
N ILE A 198 2.67 13.70 2.77
CA ILE A 198 2.66 12.25 2.91
C ILE A 198 3.46 11.60 1.75
N LEU A 199 3.25 12.07 0.52
CA LEU A 199 3.99 11.59 -0.65
C LEU A 199 5.49 11.90 -0.54
N ALA A 200 5.85 13.10 -0.10
CA ALA A 200 7.25 13.49 0.10
C ALA A 200 7.92 12.67 1.21
N MET A 201 7.22 12.37 2.30
CA MET A 201 7.72 11.51 3.37
C MET A 201 7.91 10.06 2.90
N ALA A 202 6.98 9.52 2.11
CA ALA A 202 7.07 8.16 1.57
C ALA A 202 8.29 7.96 0.64
N ASN A 203 8.76 9.04 0.01
CA ASN A 203 9.93 9.03 -0.88
C ASN A 203 11.26 9.21 -0.14
N GLN A 204 11.26 9.44 1.18
CA GLN A 204 12.50 9.57 1.96
C GLN A 204 13.02 8.19 2.40
N ASN A 205 14.35 7.99 2.29
CA ASN A 205 15.00 6.74 2.73
C ASN A 205 14.98 6.51 4.26
N LYS A 206 14.66 7.52 5.06
CA LYS A 206 14.43 7.43 6.50
C LYS A 206 13.08 8.05 6.82
N MET A 207 12.12 7.24 7.19
CA MET A 207 10.79 7.68 7.58
C MET A 207 10.78 8.03 9.07
N ASP A 208 10.40 9.28 9.39
CA ASP A 208 10.04 9.66 10.75
C ASP A 208 8.60 9.18 11.03
N TYR A 209 8.48 8.02 11.67
CA TYR A 209 7.19 7.40 11.98
C TYR A 209 6.31 8.26 12.89
N SER A 210 6.90 9.05 13.79
CA SER A 210 6.16 9.94 14.70
C SER A 210 5.48 11.06 13.93
N LEU A 211 6.21 11.70 13.01
CA LEU A 211 5.66 12.74 12.13
C LEU A 211 4.64 12.16 11.15
N TRP A 212 4.92 10.97 10.60
CA TRP A 212 4.04 10.23 9.72
C TRP A 212 2.67 9.99 10.35
N HIS A 213 2.63 9.47 11.59
CA HIS A 213 1.40 9.25 12.33
C HIS A 213 0.58 10.52 12.50
N ARG A 214 1.23 11.60 12.94
CA ARG A 214 0.56 12.90 13.14
C ARG A 214 -0.03 13.45 11.86
N VAL A 215 0.66 13.33 10.74
CA VAL A 215 0.17 13.84 9.44
C VAL A 215 -1.01 13.00 8.95
N LEU A 216 -0.95 11.66 9.08
CA LEU A 216 -2.07 10.77 8.73
C LEU A 216 -3.30 11.01 9.61
N GLU A 217 -3.11 11.21 10.92
CA GLU A 217 -4.18 11.50 11.87
C GLU A 217 -4.86 12.85 11.56
N LEU A 218 -4.07 13.89 11.29
CA LEU A 218 -4.58 15.19 10.85
C LEU A 218 -5.40 15.06 9.56
N ARG A 219 -4.90 14.33 8.58
CA ARG A 219 -5.61 14.08 7.33
C ARG A 219 -6.93 13.35 7.53
N LYS A 220 -6.96 12.34 8.39
CA LYS A 220 -8.16 11.57 8.74
C LYS A 220 -9.20 12.42 9.43
N ASN A 221 -8.77 13.24 10.37
CA ASN A 221 -9.67 14.14 11.11
C ASN A 221 -10.29 15.20 10.19
N MET A 222 -9.53 15.75 9.26
CA MET A 222 -10.04 16.76 8.32
C MET A 222 -10.96 16.18 7.24
N SER A 223 -10.78 14.91 6.83
CA SER A 223 -11.69 14.26 5.87
C SER A 223 -13.07 13.94 6.46
N ASN A 224 -13.21 13.97 7.79
CA ASN A 224 -14.45 13.70 8.51
C ASN A 224 -15.24 14.98 8.88
N PHE A 225 -14.71 16.18 8.60
CA PHE A 225 -15.46 17.43 8.74
C PHE A 225 -16.04 17.80 7.36
N PRO A 226 -17.36 17.70 7.13
CA PRO A 226 -17.98 18.30 5.97
C PRO A 226 -17.85 19.83 6.08
N LEU A 227 -17.28 20.46 5.05
CA LEU A 227 -17.36 21.90 4.82
C LEU A 227 -18.78 22.31 4.52
#